data_40c6083edf1ccab7ce8125e42260e425
#
_entry.id   40c6083edf1ccab7ce8125e42260e425
#
_cell.length_a   1.000
_cell.length_b   1.000
_cell.length_c   1.000
_cell.angle_alpha   90.00
_cell.angle_beta   90.00
_cell.angle_gamma   90.00
#
_symmetry.space_group_name_H-M   'P 1'
#
loop_
_entity.id
_entity.type
_entity.pdbx_description
1 polymer ?
#
loop_
_entity_poly.entity_id
_entity_poly.type
_entity_poly.pdbx_seq_one_letter_code
_entity_poly.pdbx_strand_id
1 'polypeptide(L)'
;MRIAVVGAQNVGKTTFVADFLLKYPEYISPKVSYKELVEKHGLKINQETGEESQAVIMQALWDSIEKNSGENVIFDRCLIDNYVYSYCAYLKGKVSPEFIEASKEKMFEHLKFLEMIVFIPVSVAVEIQSDKQRDADRNFIDLVNRVFVEILLEISKRFPIKIVVLSGSREERIKDLSRMIV
;
A
#
# COMPACT_ATOMS: atom_id res chain seq x y z
N MET A 1 -4.73 -17.75 0.15
CA MET A 1 -4.38 -16.65 1.08
C MET A 1 -4.38 -15.32 0.34
N ARG A 2 -4.92 -14.27 0.95
CA ARG A 2 -5.03 -12.92 0.38
C ARG A 2 -4.07 -11.98 1.12
N ILE A 3 -3.06 -11.50 0.41
CA ILE A 3 -1.92 -10.75 0.95
C ILE A 3 -1.95 -9.34 0.37
N ALA A 4 -1.81 -8.30 1.19
CA ALA A 4 -1.57 -6.92 0.73
C ALA A 4 -0.14 -6.48 1.04
N VAL A 5 0.54 -5.90 0.05
CA VAL A 5 1.89 -5.33 0.21
C VAL A 5 1.77 -3.82 0.31
N VAL A 6 2.17 -3.28 1.44
CA VAL A 6 2.02 -1.85 1.79
C VAL A 6 3.36 -1.19 2.14
N GLY A 7 3.43 0.12 2.04
CA GLY A 7 4.62 0.91 2.38
C GLY A 7 4.75 2.19 1.54
N ALA A 8 5.71 3.03 1.87
CA ALA A 8 5.96 4.29 1.17
C ALA A 8 6.32 4.06 -0.32
N GLN A 9 6.31 5.13 -1.12
CA GLN A 9 6.83 5.06 -2.49
C GLN A 9 8.32 4.69 -2.48
N ASN A 10 8.77 4.05 -3.55
CA ASN A 10 10.17 3.68 -3.80
C ASN A 10 10.80 2.65 -2.86
N VAL A 11 10.03 1.99 -1.98
CA VAL A 11 10.55 0.91 -1.10
C VAL A 11 10.63 -0.46 -1.78
N GLY A 12 10.22 -0.58 -3.05
CA GLY A 12 10.33 -1.82 -3.84
C GLY A 12 9.13 -2.77 -3.73
N LYS A 13 7.91 -2.29 -3.41
CA LYS A 13 6.69 -3.12 -3.33
C LYS A 13 6.41 -3.89 -4.62
N THR A 14 6.34 -3.17 -5.75
CA THR A 14 6.06 -3.79 -7.06
C THR A 14 7.10 -4.83 -7.45
N THR A 15 8.39 -4.55 -7.17
CA THR A 15 9.48 -5.51 -7.38
C THR A 15 9.29 -6.74 -6.51
N PHE A 16 8.96 -6.56 -5.22
CA PHE A 16 8.70 -7.66 -4.32
C PHE A 16 7.51 -8.53 -4.77
N VAL A 17 6.41 -7.90 -5.21
CA VAL A 17 5.25 -8.65 -5.76
C VAL A 17 5.64 -9.45 -6.99
N ALA A 18 6.45 -8.88 -7.89
CA ALA A 18 6.95 -9.61 -9.05
C ALA A 18 7.82 -10.81 -8.66
N ASP A 19 8.75 -10.64 -7.73
CA ASP A 19 9.60 -11.73 -7.21
C ASP A 19 8.79 -12.81 -6.51
N PHE A 20 7.75 -12.40 -5.78
CA PHE A 20 6.83 -13.33 -5.12
C PHE A 20 6.08 -14.18 -6.13
N LEU A 21 5.52 -13.61 -7.19
CA LEU A 21 4.79 -14.32 -8.23
C LEU A 21 5.69 -15.29 -9.03
N LEU A 22 6.97 -14.97 -9.19
CA LEU A 22 7.93 -15.91 -9.78
C LEU A 22 8.15 -17.16 -8.92
N LYS A 23 8.09 -17.03 -7.61
CA LYS A 23 8.27 -18.13 -6.67
C LYS A 23 6.98 -18.89 -6.38
N TYR A 24 5.84 -18.22 -6.40
CA TYR A 24 4.51 -18.74 -6.08
C TYR A 24 3.55 -18.50 -7.26
N PRO A 25 3.70 -19.28 -8.35
CA PRO A 25 2.92 -19.08 -9.59
C PRO A 25 1.42 -19.36 -9.44
N GLU A 26 1.01 -19.98 -8.33
CA GLU A 26 -0.39 -20.18 -7.97
C GLU A 26 -1.09 -18.90 -7.48
N TYR A 27 -0.33 -17.83 -7.18
CA TYR A 27 -0.88 -16.53 -6.82
C TYR A 27 -1.09 -15.67 -8.07
N ILE A 28 -2.11 -14.83 -8.01
CA ILE A 28 -2.33 -13.76 -8.97
C ILE A 28 -2.13 -12.39 -8.31
N SER A 29 -1.74 -11.39 -9.09
CA SER A 29 -1.75 -10.00 -8.66
C SER A 29 -2.64 -9.17 -9.57
N PRO A 30 -3.80 -8.70 -9.10
CA PRO A 30 -4.65 -7.81 -9.86
C PRO A 30 -3.92 -6.48 -10.14
N LYS A 31 -3.89 -6.07 -11.39
CA LYS A 31 -3.26 -4.81 -11.76
C LYS A 31 -4.26 -3.67 -11.55
N VAL A 32 -4.11 -2.92 -10.47
CA VAL A 32 -4.62 -1.54 -10.42
C VAL A 32 -3.53 -0.66 -10.98
N SER A 33 -3.66 -0.30 -12.26
CA SER A 33 -2.67 0.55 -12.90
C SER A 33 -2.83 1.99 -12.42
N TYR A 34 -2.06 2.36 -11.40
CA TYR A 34 -1.97 3.76 -10.93
C TYR A 34 -1.61 4.71 -12.06
N LYS A 35 -0.75 4.26 -12.98
CA LYS A 35 -0.35 5.05 -14.15
C LYS A 35 -1.55 5.34 -15.05
N GLU A 36 -2.33 4.32 -15.37
CA GLU A 36 -3.55 4.48 -16.18
C GLU A 36 -4.61 5.33 -15.48
N LEU A 37 -4.79 5.18 -14.15
CA LEU A 37 -5.68 6.03 -13.37
C LEU A 37 -5.23 7.49 -13.41
N VAL A 38 -3.95 7.75 -13.19
CA VAL A 38 -3.37 9.10 -13.24
C VAL A 38 -3.57 9.72 -14.63
N GLU A 39 -3.24 9.00 -15.69
CA GLU A 39 -3.37 9.49 -17.06
C GLU A 39 -4.83 9.71 -17.46
N LYS A 40 -5.70 8.74 -17.15
CA LYS A 40 -7.13 8.80 -17.53
C LYS A 40 -7.90 9.90 -16.80
N HIS A 41 -7.60 10.15 -15.55
CA HIS A 41 -8.34 11.07 -14.69
C HIS A 41 -7.56 12.36 -14.36
N GLY A 42 -6.35 12.55 -14.89
CA GLY A 42 -5.51 13.71 -14.57
C GLY A 42 -5.16 13.84 -13.09
N LEU A 43 -5.00 12.73 -12.38
CA LEU A 43 -4.85 12.72 -10.93
C LEU A 43 -3.52 13.32 -10.49
N LYS A 44 -3.56 14.07 -9.39
CA LYS A 44 -2.38 14.46 -8.63
C LYS A 44 -2.05 13.38 -7.61
N ILE A 45 -0.79 12.99 -7.54
CA ILE A 45 -0.32 11.91 -6.64
C ILE A 45 0.79 12.40 -5.70
N ASN A 46 1.16 11.58 -4.73
CA ASN A 46 2.19 11.87 -3.72
C ASN A 46 1.90 13.17 -2.97
N GLN A 47 2.86 14.10 -2.94
CA GLN A 47 2.73 15.37 -2.21
C GLN A 47 1.65 16.30 -2.78
N GLU A 48 1.28 16.16 -4.05
CA GLU A 48 0.28 17.01 -4.71
C GLU A 48 -1.13 16.43 -4.63
N THR A 49 -1.28 15.21 -4.10
CA THR A 49 -2.57 14.55 -3.99
C THR A 49 -3.57 15.38 -3.17
N GLY A 50 -4.84 15.27 -3.51
CA GLY A 50 -5.96 15.89 -2.83
C GLY A 50 -7.13 14.91 -2.75
N GLU A 51 -8.24 15.37 -2.19
CA GLU A 51 -9.41 14.55 -1.90
C GLU A 51 -9.98 13.84 -3.14
N GLU A 52 -10.15 14.57 -4.25
CA GLU A 52 -10.65 14.01 -5.51
C GLU A 52 -9.77 12.86 -6.01
N SER A 53 -8.44 13.06 -6.03
CA SER A 53 -7.51 12.02 -6.45
C SER A 53 -7.56 10.79 -5.53
N GLN A 54 -7.64 11.02 -4.21
CA GLN A 54 -7.71 9.93 -3.25
C GLN A 54 -9.03 9.17 -3.30
N ALA A 55 -10.15 9.84 -3.59
CA ALA A 55 -11.44 9.19 -3.78
C ALA A 55 -11.44 8.24 -4.99
N VAL A 56 -10.88 8.66 -6.12
CA VAL A 56 -10.76 7.80 -7.32
C VAL A 56 -9.86 6.60 -7.05
N ILE A 57 -8.71 6.82 -6.39
CA ILE A 57 -7.78 5.74 -6.04
C ILE A 57 -8.44 4.75 -5.06
N MET A 58 -9.14 5.27 -4.06
CA MET A 58 -9.86 4.46 -3.07
C MET A 58 -10.88 3.53 -3.74
N GLN A 59 -11.68 4.06 -4.67
CA GLN A 59 -12.67 3.26 -5.38
C GLN A 59 -12.01 2.17 -6.26
N ALA A 60 -10.93 2.50 -6.96
CA ALA A 60 -10.22 1.53 -7.79
C ALA A 60 -9.58 0.38 -6.98
N LEU A 61 -9.05 0.68 -5.80
CA LEU A 61 -8.51 -0.32 -4.87
C LEU A 61 -9.61 -1.19 -4.29
N TRP A 62 -10.73 -0.59 -3.89
CA TRP A 62 -11.91 -1.30 -3.41
C TRP A 62 -12.41 -2.30 -4.44
N ASP A 63 -12.69 -1.82 -5.65
CA ASP A 63 -13.15 -2.64 -6.78
C ASP A 63 -12.20 -3.79 -7.09
N SER A 64 -10.89 -3.53 -7.01
CA SER A 64 -9.86 -4.55 -7.27
C SER A 64 -9.96 -5.70 -6.28
N ILE A 65 -10.17 -5.42 -5.00
CA ILE A 65 -10.28 -6.48 -3.98
C ILE A 65 -11.62 -7.20 -4.04
N GLU A 66 -12.71 -6.48 -4.26
CA GLU A 66 -14.03 -7.11 -4.43
C GLU A 66 -14.08 -8.09 -5.61
N LYS A 67 -13.57 -7.65 -6.77
CA LYS A 67 -13.55 -8.47 -8.00
C LYS A 67 -12.62 -9.66 -7.92
N ASN A 68 -11.60 -9.61 -7.06
CA ASN A 68 -10.62 -10.69 -6.90
C ASN A 68 -10.82 -11.39 -5.56
N SER A 69 -12.01 -11.95 -5.36
CA SER A 69 -12.39 -12.70 -4.15
C SER A 69 -11.83 -14.14 -4.09
N GLY A 70 -11.05 -14.53 -5.10
CA GLY A 70 -10.42 -15.86 -5.17
C GLY A 70 -9.37 -16.09 -4.08
N GLU A 71 -8.96 -17.33 -3.93
CA GLU A 71 -7.82 -17.73 -3.11
C GLU A 71 -6.51 -17.35 -3.82
N ASN A 72 -5.44 -17.16 -3.03
CA ASN A 72 -4.09 -16.89 -3.53
C ASN A 72 -3.96 -15.60 -4.37
N VAL A 73 -4.23 -14.48 -3.72
CA VAL A 73 -4.08 -13.15 -4.32
C VAL A 73 -3.07 -12.32 -3.54
N ILE A 74 -2.13 -11.67 -4.25
CA ILE A 74 -1.23 -10.67 -3.68
C ILE A 74 -1.51 -9.31 -4.31
N PHE A 75 -1.88 -8.33 -3.49
CA PHE A 75 -2.18 -6.97 -3.92
C PHE A 75 -0.97 -6.06 -3.76
N ASP A 76 -0.53 -5.42 -4.85
CA ASP A 76 0.44 -4.32 -4.79
C ASP A 76 -0.31 -3.04 -4.38
N ARG A 77 -0.35 -2.77 -3.09
CA ARG A 77 -1.14 -1.75 -2.38
C ARG A 77 -2.58 -2.20 -2.06
N CYS A 78 -3.15 -1.53 -1.05
CA CYS A 78 -4.55 -1.67 -0.65
C CYS A 78 -5.08 -0.36 -0.04
N LEU A 79 -6.26 -0.38 0.58
CA LEU A 79 -6.83 0.83 1.19
C LEU A 79 -6.00 1.41 2.35
N ILE A 80 -5.08 0.65 2.93
CA ILE A 80 -4.12 1.19 3.90
C ILE A 80 -3.22 2.24 3.24
N ASP A 81 -2.70 1.96 2.02
CA ASP A 81 -1.91 2.94 1.28
C ASP A 81 -2.73 4.20 0.97
N ASN A 82 -3.98 4.03 0.50
CA ASN A 82 -4.87 5.17 0.21
C ASN A 82 -5.09 6.03 1.46
N TYR A 83 -5.43 5.43 2.59
CA TYR A 83 -5.62 6.14 3.86
C TYR A 83 -4.36 6.89 4.28
N VAL A 84 -3.18 6.26 4.22
CA VAL A 84 -1.91 6.89 4.63
C VAL A 84 -1.61 8.12 3.79
N TYR A 85 -1.76 8.03 2.46
CA TYR A 85 -1.54 9.20 1.58
C TYR A 85 -2.60 10.27 1.76
N SER A 86 -3.86 9.90 1.99
CA SER A 86 -4.94 10.82 2.32
C SER A 86 -4.65 11.57 3.63
N TYR A 87 -4.17 10.85 4.64
CA TYR A 87 -3.82 11.46 5.94
C TYR A 87 -2.63 12.42 5.82
N CYS A 88 -1.60 12.06 5.03
CA CYS A 88 -0.51 12.99 4.74
C CYS A 88 -0.99 14.25 3.99
N ALA A 89 -1.98 14.12 3.11
CA ALA A 89 -2.60 15.27 2.43
C ALA A 89 -3.48 16.09 3.37
N TYR A 90 -4.19 15.46 4.31
CA TYR A 90 -4.95 16.12 5.37
C TYR A 90 -4.04 16.99 6.26
N LEU A 91 -2.88 16.48 6.67
CA LEU A 91 -1.90 17.26 7.44
C LEU A 91 -1.40 18.51 6.69
N LYS A 92 -1.55 18.53 5.37
CA LYS A 92 -1.24 19.68 4.49
C LYS A 92 -2.46 20.53 4.15
N GLY A 93 -3.62 20.26 4.74
CA GLY A 93 -4.88 20.98 4.49
C GLY A 93 -5.49 20.74 3.10
N LYS A 94 -5.13 19.64 2.41
CA LYS A 94 -5.61 19.30 1.05
C LYS A 94 -6.78 18.32 1.04
N VAL A 95 -7.14 17.79 2.19
CA VAL A 95 -8.19 16.79 2.39
C VAL A 95 -8.99 17.18 3.63
N SER A 96 -10.30 17.02 3.59
CA SER A 96 -11.20 17.35 4.71
C SER A 96 -11.12 16.32 5.85
N PRO A 97 -11.44 16.71 7.09
CA PRO A 97 -11.56 15.78 8.22
C PRO A 97 -12.59 14.68 7.93
N GLU A 98 -13.72 15.04 7.34
CA GLU A 98 -14.82 14.12 7.01
C GLU A 98 -14.36 13.04 6.03
N PHE A 99 -13.57 13.41 5.03
CA PHE A 99 -12.99 12.44 4.09
C PHE A 99 -12.02 11.49 4.78
N ILE A 100 -11.20 11.97 5.72
CA ILE A 100 -10.27 11.12 6.48
C ILE A 100 -11.00 10.11 7.34
N GLU A 101 -12.06 10.51 8.02
CA GLU A 101 -12.89 9.60 8.83
C GLU A 101 -13.51 8.53 7.95
N ALA A 102 -14.17 8.92 6.84
CA ALA A 102 -14.75 7.99 5.89
C ALA A 102 -13.71 7.04 5.26
N SER A 103 -12.51 7.55 4.93
CA SER A 103 -11.42 6.74 4.40
C SER A 103 -10.92 5.72 5.41
N LYS A 104 -10.87 6.08 6.70
CA LYS A 104 -10.45 5.18 7.79
C LYS A 104 -11.47 4.06 8.00
N GLU A 105 -12.75 4.39 8.00
CA GLU A 105 -13.82 3.39 8.11
C GLU A 105 -13.78 2.39 6.95
N LYS A 106 -13.71 2.88 5.72
CA LYS A 106 -13.59 2.03 4.53
C LYS A 106 -12.33 1.16 4.55
N MET A 107 -11.20 1.70 4.99
CA MET A 107 -9.98 0.92 5.16
C MET A 107 -10.18 -0.22 6.16
N PHE A 108 -10.82 0.02 7.30
CA PHE A 108 -11.08 -1.03 8.30
C PHE A 108 -12.07 -2.09 7.78
N GLU A 109 -13.12 -1.69 7.08
CA GLU A 109 -14.03 -2.63 6.41
C GLU A 109 -13.30 -3.54 5.41
N HIS A 110 -12.30 -3.00 4.75
CA HIS A 110 -11.50 -3.69 3.75
C HIS A 110 -10.59 -4.77 4.34
N LEU A 111 -10.15 -4.62 5.60
CA LEU A 111 -9.29 -5.60 6.27
C LEU A 111 -9.91 -7.00 6.35
N LYS A 112 -11.24 -7.11 6.39
CA LYS A 112 -11.94 -8.42 6.39
C LYS A 112 -11.66 -9.27 5.15
N PHE A 113 -11.21 -8.65 4.06
CA PHE A 113 -10.86 -9.33 2.82
C PHE A 113 -9.40 -9.78 2.76
N LEU A 114 -8.59 -9.46 3.76
CA LEU A 114 -7.17 -9.76 3.81
C LEU A 114 -6.86 -10.74 4.95
N GLU A 115 -5.91 -11.64 4.72
CA GLU A 115 -5.40 -12.57 5.73
C GLU A 115 -4.02 -12.13 6.24
N MET A 116 -3.28 -11.39 5.41
CA MET A 116 -1.95 -10.91 5.76
C MET A 116 -1.66 -9.53 5.15
N ILE A 117 -0.99 -8.70 5.94
CA ILE A 117 -0.39 -7.44 5.50
C ILE A 117 1.12 -7.59 5.53
N VAL A 118 1.78 -7.34 4.41
CA VAL A 118 3.23 -7.28 4.29
C VAL A 118 3.64 -5.81 4.22
N PHE A 119 4.31 -5.32 5.25
CA PHE A 119 4.83 -3.96 5.30
C PHE A 119 6.31 -3.94 4.90
N ILE A 120 6.65 -3.14 3.90
CA ILE A 120 8.03 -2.86 3.51
C ILE A 120 8.38 -1.45 3.96
N PRO A 121 9.13 -1.29 5.06
CA PRO A 121 9.51 0.03 5.58
C PRO A 121 10.58 0.69 4.71
N VAL A 122 10.71 2.00 4.87
CA VAL A 122 11.85 2.76 4.30
C VAL A 122 13.14 2.27 4.95
N SER A 123 14.11 1.92 4.11
CA SER A 123 15.45 1.50 4.56
C SER A 123 16.47 2.59 4.25
N VAL A 124 17.41 2.81 5.15
CA VAL A 124 18.52 3.75 4.95
C VAL A 124 19.45 3.30 3.80
N ALA A 125 19.46 1.99 3.51
CA ALA A 125 20.33 1.40 2.48
C ALA A 125 19.76 1.46 1.05
N VAL A 126 18.51 1.88 0.87
CA VAL A 126 17.89 1.97 -0.46
C VAL A 126 18.12 3.37 -1.03
N GLU A 127 18.86 3.48 -2.13
CA GLU A 127 18.90 4.70 -2.92
C GLU A 127 17.51 5.02 -3.46
N ILE A 128 16.99 6.18 -3.07
CA ILE A 128 15.70 6.66 -3.54
C ILE A 128 15.91 7.26 -4.94
N GLN A 129 15.49 6.53 -5.96
CA GLN A 129 15.50 7.03 -7.34
C GLN A 129 14.19 7.79 -7.61
N SER A 130 14.32 9.00 -8.16
CA SER A 130 13.18 9.78 -8.61
C SER A 130 12.95 9.54 -10.11
N ASP A 131 11.70 9.35 -10.49
CA ASP A 131 11.23 9.45 -11.86
C ASP A 131 10.05 10.44 -11.93
N LYS A 132 9.54 10.72 -13.12
CA LYS A 132 8.43 11.69 -13.30
C LYS A 132 7.15 11.37 -12.52
N GLN A 133 7.01 10.16 -12.01
CA GLN A 133 5.81 9.68 -11.27
C GLN A 133 6.09 9.38 -9.80
N ARG A 134 7.35 9.51 -9.35
CA ARG A 134 7.79 9.16 -8.00
C ARG A 134 8.49 10.33 -7.36
N ASP A 135 7.91 10.77 -6.25
CA ASP A 135 8.50 11.81 -5.43
C ASP A 135 9.70 11.25 -4.66
N ALA A 136 10.86 11.90 -4.80
CA ALA A 136 12.10 11.56 -4.10
C ALA A 136 12.32 12.43 -2.85
N ASP A 137 11.35 13.27 -2.47
CA ASP A 137 11.47 14.07 -1.24
C ASP A 137 11.54 13.14 -0.02
N ARG A 138 12.71 13.08 0.58
CA ARG A 138 13.00 12.22 1.73
C ARG A 138 12.11 12.53 2.92
N ASN A 139 11.87 13.80 3.22
CA ASN A 139 11.04 14.21 4.36
C ASN A 139 9.59 13.70 4.19
N PHE A 140 9.07 13.78 2.98
CA PHE A 140 7.73 13.27 2.69
C PHE A 140 7.68 11.74 2.78
N ILE A 141 8.68 11.05 2.27
CA ILE A 141 8.78 9.58 2.36
C ILE A 141 8.84 9.14 3.82
N ASP A 142 9.62 9.82 4.64
CA ASP A 142 9.76 9.53 6.07
C ASP A 142 8.44 9.83 6.83
N LEU A 143 7.70 10.89 6.46
CA LEU A 143 6.36 11.14 6.99
C LEU A 143 5.40 10.01 6.65
N VAL A 144 5.33 9.62 5.38
CA VAL A 144 4.48 8.51 4.92
C VAL A 144 4.82 7.21 5.66
N ASN A 145 6.12 6.89 5.82
CA ASN A 145 6.54 5.70 6.55
C ASN A 145 6.10 5.74 8.02
N ARG A 146 6.19 6.89 8.69
CA ARG A 146 5.73 7.06 10.07
C ARG A 146 4.23 6.82 10.21
N VAL A 147 3.43 7.39 9.32
CA VAL A 147 1.97 7.18 9.31
C VAL A 147 1.62 5.70 9.06
N PHE A 148 2.38 5.00 8.19
CA PHE A 148 2.22 3.55 8.06
C PHE A 148 2.44 2.81 9.38
N VAL A 149 3.51 3.12 10.10
CA VAL A 149 3.81 2.47 11.40
C VAL A 149 2.67 2.72 12.40
N GLU A 150 2.16 3.95 12.49
CA GLU A 150 1.07 4.32 13.40
C GLU A 150 -0.22 3.56 13.09
N ILE A 151 -0.64 3.53 11.83
CA ILE A 151 -1.88 2.84 11.46
C ILE A 151 -1.76 1.31 11.57
N LEU A 152 -0.60 0.74 11.24
CA LEU A 152 -0.37 -0.70 11.39
C LEU A 152 -0.35 -1.14 12.86
N LEU A 153 0.15 -0.30 13.76
CA LEU A 153 0.03 -0.51 15.21
C LEU A 153 -1.42 -0.45 15.68
N GLU A 154 -2.24 0.46 15.16
CA GLU A 154 -3.68 0.50 15.48
C GLU A 154 -4.37 -0.77 14.97
N ILE A 155 -4.11 -1.16 13.72
CA ILE A 155 -4.68 -2.38 13.10
C ILE A 155 -4.30 -3.61 13.93
N SER A 156 -3.04 -3.77 14.33
CA SER A 156 -2.57 -4.93 15.10
C SER A 156 -3.25 -5.09 16.47
N LYS A 157 -3.72 -4.00 17.06
CA LYS A 157 -4.45 -4.01 18.34
C LYS A 157 -5.93 -4.30 18.20
N ARG A 158 -6.51 -4.02 17.04
CA ARG A 158 -7.96 -4.06 16.82
C ARG A 158 -8.44 -5.25 15.98
N PHE A 159 -7.56 -5.79 15.15
CA PHE A 159 -7.93 -6.81 14.16
C PHE A 159 -6.99 -8.01 14.24
N PRO A 160 -7.52 -9.24 14.12
CA PRO A 160 -6.72 -10.47 14.16
C PRO A 160 -6.04 -10.76 12.80
N ILE A 161 -5.50 -9.73 12.15
CA ILE A 161 -4.82 -9.86 10.87
C ILE A 161 -3.31 -9.99 11.08
N LYS A 162 -2.67 -10.89 10.35
CA LYS A 162 -1.23 -11.09 10.43
C LYS A 162 -0.49 -9.92 9.74
N ILE A 163 0.35 -9.23 10.48
CA ILE A 163 1.22 -8.16 9.94
C ILE A 163 2.66 -8.66 9.96
N VAL A 164 3.29 -8.61 8.79
CA VAL A 164 4.69 -9.02 8.58
C VAL A 164 5.50 -7.83 8.11
N VAL A 165 6.60 -7.54 8.77
CA VAL A 165 7.53 -6.48 8.37
C VAL A 165 8.71 -7.12 7.66
N LEU A 166 8.95 -6.72 6.39
CA LEU A 166 10.05 -7.24 5.58
C LEU A 166 11.07 -6.14 5.27
N SER A 167 12.31 -6.40 5.61
CA SER A 167 13.46 -5.53 5.34
C SER A 167 14.58 -6.31 4.64
N GLY A 168 15.70 -5.66 4.32
CA GLY A 168 16.84 -6.30 3.67
C GLY A 168 16.73 -6.40 2.14
N SER A 169 17.52 -7.29 1.56
CA SER A 169 17.60 -7.54 0.11
C SER A 169 16.31 -8.18 -0.45
N ARG A 170 16.21 -8.24 -1.78
CA ARG A 170 15.08 -8.88 -2.48
C ARG A 170 14.94 -10.34 -2.07
N GLU A 171 16.06 -11.06 -2.02
CA GLU A 171 16.14 -12.49 -1.67
C GLU A 171 15.75 -12.73 -0.22
N GLU A 172 16.24 -11.89 0.71
CA GLU A 172 15.90 -11.97 2.13
C GLU A 172 14.41 -11.78 2.35
N ARG A 173 13.79 -10.76 1.73
CA ARG A 173 12.35 -10.51 1.85
C ARG A 173 11.51 -11.71 1.40
N ILE A 174 11.85 -12.32 0.27
CA ILE A 174 11.16 -13.52 -0.22
C ILE A 174 11.39 -14.71 0.70
N LYS A 175 12.62 -14.92 1.18
CA LYS A 175 12.96 -16.00 2.11
C LYS A 175 12.20 -15.88 3.42
N ASP A 176 12.10 -14.66 3.97
CA ASP A 176 11.43 -14.42 5.25
C ASP A 176 9.91 -14.58 5.13
N LEU A 177 9.29 -14.06 4.06
CA LEU A 177 7.87 -14.30 3.83
C LEU A 177 7.57 -15.79 3.64
N SER A 178 8.44 -16.54 2.93
CA SER A 178 8.26 -17.98 2.69
C SER A 178 8.13 -18.81 3.96
N ARG A 179 8.72 -18.36 5.07
CA ARG A 179 8.62 -19.05 6.37
C ARG A 179 7.28 -18.80 7.08
N MET A 180 6.49 -17.88 6.57
CA MET A 180 5.27 -17.41 7.23
C MET A 180 3.99 -17.79 6.50
N ILE A 181 4.11 -18.24 5.24
CA ILE A 181 2.97 -18.64 4.38
C ILE A 181 2.88 -20.17 4.21
N VAL A 182 3.59 -20.94 5.04
CA VAL A 182 3.52 -22.42 5.11
C VAL A 182 2.35 -22.83 5.98
#